data_7854af02079553f0a136f973da06100d
#
_entry.id   7854af02079553f0a136f973da06100d
#
_cell.length_a   1.000
_cell.length_b   1.000
_cell.length_c   1.000
_cell.angle_alpha   90.00
_cell.angle_beta   90.00
_cell.angle_gamma   90.00
#
_symmetry.space_group_name_H-M   'P 1'
#
loop_
_entity.id
_entity.type
_entity.pdbx_description
1 polymer ?
#
loop_
_entity_poly.entity_id
_entity_poly.type
_entity_poly.pdbx_seq_one_letter_code
_entity_poly.pdbx_strand_id
1 'polypeptide(L)'
;GHARGQSVFRNAREEMPDLPEAPTARAALLKKAPLERLSDAGELSLLRRIALYPRTIEAAAVAHEPHRIAFYLYELASEFHALWTRGKDLPHLRFIIQNDRETTAARLALVEGIVTILASGLALLGVRAPEEMR
;
A
#
# COMPACT_ATOMS: atom_id res chain seq x y z
N GLY A 1 -8.46 0.45 4.04
CA GLY A 1 -7.25 0.15 3.32
C GLY A 1 -7.11 0.94 2.03
N HIS A 2 -7.89 0.62 1.01
CA HIS A 2 -7.76 1.27 -0.30
C HIS A 2 -8.06 2.78 -0.23
N ALA A 3 -9.13 3.16 0.43
CA ALA A 3 -9.50 4.57 0.57
C ALA A 3 -8.46 5.36 1.38
N ARG A 4 -7.86 4.73 2.38
CA ARG A 4 -6.77 5.32 3.16
C ARG A 4 -5.57 5.59 2.28
N GLY A 5 -5.21 4.65 1.40
CA GLY A 5 -4.12 4.81 0.45
C GLY A 5 -4.34 5.99 -0.47
N GLN A 6 -5.55 6.15 -1.01
CA GLN A 6 -5.88 7.29 -1.86
C GLN A 6 -5.76 8.62 -1.10
N SER A 7 -6.14 8.62 0.18
CA SER A 7 -5.98 9.80 1.03
C SER A 7 -4.51 10.18 1.21
N VAL A 8 -3.65 9.19 1.43
CA VAL A 8 -2.19 9.41 1.54
C VAL A 8 -1.66 10.07 0.26
N PHE A 9 -2.05 9.59 -0.91
CA PHE A 9 -1.60 10.17 -2.17
C PHE A 9 -2.05 11.62 -2.35
N ARG A 10 -3.28 11.94 -1.98
CA ARG A 10 -3.76 13.32 -2.06
C ARG A 10 -2.92 14.26 -1.19
N ASN A 11 -2.62 13.83 0.03
CA ASN A 11 -1.82 14.63 0.96
C ASN A 11 -0.36 14.73 0.52
N ALA A 12 0.16 13.70 -0.13
CA ALA A 12 1.54 13.66 -0.59
C ALA A 12 1.85 14.71 -1.67
N ARG A 13 0.86 15.18 -2.40
CA ARG A 13 1.07 16.19 -3.45
C ARG A 13 1.57 17.52 -2.91
N GLU A 14 1.40 17.80 -1.63
CA GLU A 14 1.94 19.00 -1.00
C GLU A 14 3.47 18.94 -0.96
N GLU A 15 4.06 17.78 -0.67
CA GLU A 15 5.51 17.57 -0.63
C GLU A 15 6.08 17.15 -1.99
N MET A 16 5.27 16.51 -2.83
CA MET A 16 5.65 16.05 -4.16
C MET A 16 4.63 16.55 -5.18
N PRO A 17 4.70 17.84 -5.58
CA PRO A 17 3.74 18.40 -6.54
C PRO A 17 3.75 17.70 -7.90
N ASP A 18 4.86 17.04 -8.25
CA ASP A 18 5.00 16.26 -9.48
C ASP A 18 4.37 14.86 -9.41
N LEU A 19 3.82 14.48 -8.25
CA LEU A 19 3.16 13.18 -8.12
C LEU A 19 1.87 13.18 -8.96
N PRO A 20 1.79 12.30 -10.00
CA PRO A 20 0.63 12.28 -10.86
C PRO A 20 -0.65 11.84 -10.15
N GLU A 21 -1.79 12.35 -10.61
CA GLU A 21 -3.10 11.89 -10.11
C GLU A 21 -3.50 10.57 -10.76
N ALA A 22 -3.17 10.39 -12.05
CA ALA A 22 -3.51 9.17 -12.76
C ALA A 22 -2.78 7.97 -12.16
N PRO A 23 -3.49 6.89 -11.81
CA PRO A 23 -2.87 5.73 -11.15
C PRO A 23 -1.70 5.13 -11.93
N THR A 24 -1.81 5.02 -13.24
CA THR A 24 -0.74 4.45 -14.08
C THR A 24 0.52 5.31 -14.05
N ALA A 25 0.36 6.63 -14.21
CA ALA A 25 1.48 7.56 -14.20
C ALA A 25 2.13 7.63 -12.81
N ARG A 26 1.31 7.61 -11.77
CA ARG A 26 1.79 7.58 -10.38
C ARG A 26 2.61 6.33 -10.12
N ALA A 27 2.12 5.16 -10.51
CA ALA A 27 2.83 3.90 -10.36
C ALA A 27 4.17 3.92 -11.10
N ALA A 28 4.20 4.47 -12.31
CA ALA A 28 5.43 4.58 -13.10
C ALA A 28 6.47 5.46 -12.40
N LEU A 29 6.05 6.58 -11.82
CA LEU A 29 6.95 7.45 -11.07
C LEU A 29 7.49 6.74 -9.82
N LEU A 30 6.62 6.11 -9.03
CA LEU A 30 6.99 5.47 -7.77
C LEU A 30 7.78 4.19 -7.96
N LYS A 31 7.74 3.57 -9.15
CA LYS A 31 8.54 2.39 -9.47
C LYS A 31 10.04 2.68 -9.32
N LYS A 32 10.46 3.92 -9.46
CA LYS A 32 11.85 4.36 -9.35
C LYS A 32 12.23 4.76 -7.93
N ALA A 33 11.31 4.67 -6.98
CA ALA A 33 11.57 5.10 -5.60
C ALA A 33 12.66 4.26 -4.94
N PRO A 34 13.46 4.88 -4.04
CA PRO A 34 14.54 4.18 -3.33
C PRO A 34 14.00 3.32 -2.19
N LEU A 35 13.56 2.09 -2.51
CA LEU A 35 12.95 1.18 -1.52
C LEU A 35 13.88 0.82 -0.38
N GLU A 36 15.18 0.96 -0.55
CA GLU A 36 16.17 0.75 0.51
C GLU A 36 16.02 1.72 1.68
N ARG A 37 15.24 2.78 1.51
CA ARG A 37 14.90 3.70 2.59
C ARG A 37 13.87 3.12 3.56
N LEU A 38 13.21 2.03 3.18
CA LEU A 38 12.24 1.35 4.05
C LEU A 38 13.01 0.45 5.01
N SER A 39 13.12 0.85 6.27
CA SER A 39 13.93 0.16 7.27
C SER A 39 13.17 -0.19 8.55
N ASP A 40 12.00 0.38 8.80
CA ASP A 40 11.20 0.04 9.97
C ASP A 40 10.67 -1.39 9.85
N ALA A 41 10.58 -2.10 10.98
CA ALA A 41 10.10 -3.48 11.01
C ALA A 41 8.70 -3.64 10.40
N GLY A 42 7.82 -2.65 10.64
CA GLY A 42 6.47 -2.66 10.06
C GLY A 42 6.48 -2.50 8.55
N GLU A 43 7.38 -1.66 8.02
CA GLU A 43 7.53 -1.47 6.59
C GLU A 43 8.07 -2.75 5.93
N LEU A 44 9.07 -3.38 6.53
CA LEU A 44 9.64 -4.62 6.02
C LEU A 44 8.65 -5.78 6.07
N SER A 45 7.82 -5.83 7.11
CA SER A 45 6.76 -6.83 7.22
C SER A 45 5.74 -6.68 6.09
N LEU A 46 5.33 -5.44 5.79
CA LEU A 46 4.42 -5.16 4.68
C LEU A 46 5.02 -5.55 3.33
N LEU A 47 6.31 -5.26 3.11
CA LEU A 47 6.99 -5.67 1.87
C LEU A 47 6.98 -7.19 1.70
N ARG A 48 7.25 -7.94 2.77
CA ARG A 48 7.21 -9.40 2.74
C ARG A 48 5.81 -9.92 2.43
N ARG A 49 4.79 -9.30 3.03
CA ARG A 49 3.40 -9.68 2.79
C ARG A 49 2.99 -9.41 1.34
N ILE A 50 3.39 -8.27 0.78
CA ILE A 50 3.17 -7.93 -0.63
C ILE A 50 3.79 -8.99 -1.53
N ALA A 51 5.02 -9.41 -1.22
CA ALA A 51 5.74 -10.42 -2.00
C ALA A 51 5.04 -11.80 -1.99
N LEU A 52 4.24 -12.09 -0.97
CA LEU A 52 3.51 -13.35 -0.86
C LEU A 52 2.19 -13.38 -1.65
N TYR A 53 1.76 -12.26 -2.19
CA TYR A 53 0.46 -12.17 -2.88
C TYR A 53 0.29 -13.19 -4.01
N PRO A 54 1.24 -13.33 -4.96
CA PRO A 54 1.09 -14.32 -6.03
C PRO A 54 0.92 -15.75 -5.52
N ARG A 55 1.68 -16.12 -4.49
CA ARG A 55 1.58 -17.46 -3.88
C ARG A 55 0.23 -17.68 -3.19
N THR A 56 -0.29 -16.62 -2.58
CA THR A 56 -1.60 -16.67 -1.90
C THR A 56 -2.71 -16.94 -2.91
N ILE A 57 -2.68 -16.26 -4.05
CA ILE A 57 -3.64 -16.46 -5.12
C ILE A 57 -3.54 -17.89 -5.67
N GLU A 58 -2.33 -18.36 -5.94
CA GLU A 58 -2.08 -19.70 -6.45
C GLU A 58 -2.61 -20.78 -5.48
N ALA A 59 -2.28 -20.63 -4.20
CA ALA A 59 -2.74 -21.57 -3.17
C ALA A 59 -4.26 -21.58 -3.04
N ALA A 60 -4.90 -20.42 -3.09
CA ALA A 60 -6.36 -20.31 -3.04
C ALA A 60 -7.02 -20.97 -4.25
N ALA A 61 -6.44 -20.81 -5.43
CA ALA A 61 -6.96 -21.43 -6.66
C ALA A 61 -6.83 -22.95 -6.62
N VAL A 62 -5.67 -23.46 -6.23
CA VAL A 62 -5.41 -24.91 -6.15
C VAL A 62 -6.34 -25.57 -5.14
N ALA A 63 -6.57 -24.95 -3.99
CA ALA A 63 -7.42 -25.50 -2.94
C ALA A 63 -8.91 -25.21 -3.13
N HIS A 64 -9.27 -24.39 -4.12
CA HIS A 64 -10.65 -23.91 -4.31
C HIS A 64 -11.17 -23.18 -3.06
N GLU A 65 -10.31 -22.38 -2.43
CA GLU A 65 -10.61 -21.67 -1.18
C GLU A 65 -10.44 -20.15 -1.36
N PRO A 66 -11.41 -19.45 -1.98
CA PRO A 66 -11.30 -18.01 -2.20
C PRO A 66 -11.21 -17.20 -0.89
N HIS A 67 -11.68 -17.75 0.22
CA HIS A 67 -11.58 -17.10 1.54
C HIS A 67 -10.13 -16.84 1.96
N ARG A 68 -9.16 -17.58 1.43
CA ARG A 68 -7.73 -17.35 1.70
C ARG A 68 -7.30 -15.97 1.19
N ILE A 69 -7.85 -15.55 0.05
CA ILE A 69 -7.59 -14.22 -0.50
C ILE A 69 -8.21 -13.17 0.42
N ALA A 70 -9.44 -13.38 0.88
CA ALA A 70 -10.11 -12.45 1.78
C ALA A 70 -9.33 -12.27 3.09
N PHE A 71 -8.85 -13.34 3.71
CA PHE A 71 -8.03 -13.26 4.92
C PHE A 71 -6.73 -12.51 4.68
N TYR A 72 -6.06 -12.78 3.55
CA TYR A 72 -4.82 -12.09 3.18
C TYR A 72 -5.06 -10.58 3.07
N LEU A 73 -6.11 -10.17 2.38
CA LEU A 73 -6.44 -8.75 2.19
C LEU A 73 -6.77 -8.08 3.52
N TYR A 74 -7.48 -8.77 4.40
CA TYR A 74 -7.78 -8.25 5.73
C TYR A 74 -6.50 -8.00 6.52
N GLU A 75 -5.59 -8.96 6.54
CA GLU A 75 -4.32 -8.84 7.25
C GLU A 75 -3.44 -7.73 6.66
N LEU A 76 -3.39 -7.62 5.33
CA LEU A 76 -2.66 -6.57 4.65
C LEU A 76 -3.19 -5.18 5.04
N ALA A 77 -4.50 -5.00 4.98
CA ALA A 77 -5.14 -3.75 5.37
C ALA A 77 -4.91 -3.42 6.85
N SER A 78 -4.95 -4.43 7.71
CA SER A 78 -4.72 -4.25 9.15
C SER A 78 -3.28 -3.81 9.44
N GLU A 79 -2.30 -4.41 8.79
CA GLU A 79 -0.89 -4.01 8.96
C GLU A 79 -0.66 -2.60 8.44
N PHE A 80 -1.25 -2.25 7.30
CA PHE A 80 -1.16 -0.90 6.76
C PHE A 80 -1.74 0.11 7.73
N HIS A 81 -2.92 -0.17 8.26
CA HIS A 81 -3.58 0.71 9.22
C HIS A 81 -2.77 0.87 10.50
N ALA A 82 -2.18 -0.22 11.00
CA ALA A 82 -1.33 -0.19 12.18
C ALA A 82 -0.09 0.70 11.97
N LEU A 83 0.55 0.58 10.81
CA LEU A 83 1.71 1.43 10.47
C LEU A 83 1.30 2.90 10.37
N TRP A 84 0.18 3.17 9.73
CA TRP A 84 -0.35 4.54 9.62
C TRP A 84 -0.63 5.14 11.01
N THR A 85 -1.24 4.35 11.90
CA THR A 85 -1.56 4.78 13.26
C THR A 85 -0.28 5.09 14.05
N ARG A 86 0.76 4.26 13.92
CA ARG A 86 2.05 4.52 14.55
C ARG A 86 2.66 5.84 14.09
N GLY A 87 2.43 6.22 12.84
CA GLY A 87 2.91 7.50 12.32
C GLY A 87 2.28 8.72 12.99
N LYS A 88 1.10 8.57 13.58
CA LYS A 88 0.47 9.66 14.35
C LYS A 88 1.26 9.99 15.61
N ASP A 89 1.77 8.96 16.29
CA ASP A 89 2.50 9.12 17.56
C ASP A 89 4.01 9.28 17.31
N LEU A 90 4.51 8.70 16.23
CA LEU A 90 5.93 8.70 15.87
C LEU A 90 6.12 9.40 14.52
N PRO A 91 6.41 10.71 14.51
CA PRO A 91 6.47 11.48 13.26
C PRO A 91 7.42 10.92 12.21
N HIS A 92 8.51 10.28 12.62
CA HIS A 92 9.48 9.69 11.69
C HIS A 92 8.94 8.45 10.94
N LEU A 93 7.78 7.92 11.35
CA LEU A 93 7.13 6.78 10.69
C LEU A 93 5.97 7.21 9.78
N ARG A 94 5.73 8.51 9.62
CA ARG A 94 4.69 9.00 8.71
C ARG A 94 5.06 8.70 7.27
N PHE A 95 4.05 8.49 6.44
CA PHE A 95 4.27 8.23 5.01
C PHE A 95 4.85 9.44 4.29
N ILE A 96 4.53 10.63 4.77
CA ILE A 96 5.01 11.89 4.18
C ILE A 96 5.93 12.54 5.21
N ILE A 97 7.22 12.62 4.87
CA ILE A 97 8.23 13.25 5.70
C ILE A 97 8.63 14.57 5.05
N GLN A 98 8.39 15.67 5.73
CA GLN A 98 8.73 16.99 5.25
C GLN A 98 10.25 17.09 5.05
N ASN A 99 10.67 17.65 3.92
CA ASN A 99 12.06 17.80 3.54
C ASN A 99 12.86 16.50 3.35
N ASP A 100 12.17 15.35 3.20
CA ASP A 100 12.80 14.08 2.86
C ASP A 100 12.00 13.41 1.75
N ARG A 101 12.27 13.85 0.52
CA ARG A 101 11.57 13.34 -0.66
C ARG A 101 11.84 11.86 -0.92
N GLU A 102 13.07 11.40 -0.68
CA GLU A 102 13.44 10.00 -0.94
C GLU A 102 12.69 9.03 -0.05
N THR A 103 12.63 9.29 1.26
CA THR A 103 11.88 8.46 2.20
C THR A 103 10.39 8.52 1.90
N THR A 104 9.87 9.72 1.62
CA THR A 104 8.47 9.88 1.23
C THR A 104 8.15 9.08 -0.02
N ALA A 105 8.99 9.16 -1.06
CA ALA A 105 8.78 8.40 -2.30
C ALA A 105 8.80 6.89 -2.04
N ALA A 106 9.73 6.40 -1.22
CA ALA A 106 9.80 4.98 -0.87
C ALA A 106 8.53 4.51 -0.15
N ARG A 107 8.04 5.31 0.79
CA ARG A 107 6.80 4.99 1.53
C ARG A 107 5.56 5.07 0.64
N LEU A 108 5.51 6.02 -0.28
CA LEU A 108 4.43 6.08 -1.25
C LEU A 108 4.45 4.90 -2.20
N ALA A 109 5.63 4.40 -2.59
CA ALA A 109 5.74 3.18 -3.38
C ALA A 109 5.18 1.97 -2.63
N LEU A 110 5.42 1.89 -1.32
CA LEU A 110 4.83 0.86 -0.47
C LEU A 110 3.30 0.97 -0.47
N VAL A 111 2.76 2.17 -0.29
CA VAL A 111 1.31 2.41 -0.34
C VAL A 111 0.75 2.03 -1.71
N GLU A 112 1.44 2.36 -2.80
CA GLU A 112 1.02 1.98 -4.15
C GLU A 112 0.89 0.46 -4.29
N GLY A 113 1.86 -0.29 -3.80
CA GLY A 113 1.80 -1.76 -3.79
C GLY A 113 0.59 -2.28 -3.03
N ILE A 114 0.34 -1.73 -1.84
CA ILE A 114 -0.80 -2.12 -1.00
C ILE A 114 -2.13 -1.84 -1.71
N VAL A 115 -2.29 -0.63 -2.24
CA VAL A 115 -3.52 -0.21 -2.92
C VAL A 115 -3.79 -1.09 -4.15
N THR A 116 -2.74 -1.36 -4.93
CA THR A 116 -2.84 -2.21 -6.11
C THR A 116 -3.30 -3.63 -5.76
N ILE A 117 -2.71 -4.21 -4.70
CA ILE A 117 -3.07 -5.55 -4.26
C ILE A 117 -4.49 -5.60 -3.71
N LEU A 118 -4.88 -4.60 -2.90
CA LEU A 118 -6.24 -4.54 -2.37
C LEU A 118 -7.27 -4.48 -3.50
N ALA A 119 -7.04 -3.64 -4.49
CA ALA A 119 -7.94 -3.54 -5.65
C ALA A 119 -7.98 -4.84 -6.45
N SER A 120 -6.82 -5.44 -6.71
CA SER A 120 -6.71 -6.70 -7.45
C SER A 120 -7.43 -7.85 -6.72
N GLY A 121 -7.17 -8.00 -5.42
CA GLY A 121 -7.77 -9.08 -4.64
C GLY A 121 -9.27 -8.94 -4.49
N LEU A 122 -9.76 -7.72 -4.28
CA LEU A 122 -11.20 -7.48 -4.21
C LEU A 122 -11.88 -7.76 -5.55
N ALA A 123 -11.22 -7.43 -6.67
CA ALA A 123 -11.73 -7.75 -7.99
C ALA A 123 -11.84 -9.26 -8.21
N LEU A 124 -10.84 -10.03 -7.76
CA LEU A 124 -10.87 -11.49 -7.83
C LEU A 124 -12.02 -12.09 -7.00
N LEU A 125 -12.37 -11.44 -5.89
CA LEU A 125 -13.50 -11.86 -5.06
C LEU A 125 -14.85 -11.35 -5.57
N GLY A 126 -14.87 -10.58 -6.67
CA GLY A 126 -16.07 -10.00 -7.22
C GLY A 126 -16.57 -8.77 -6.47
N VAL A 127 -15.72 -8.15 -5.64
CA VAL A 127 -16.05 -6.95 -4.88
C VAL A 127 -15.38 -5.74 -5.50
N ARG A 128 -16.12 -4.64 -5.65
CA ARG A 128 -15.57 -3.40 -6.16
C ARG A 128 -14.85 -2.63 -5.05
N ALA A 129 -13.58 -2.28 -5.27
CA ALA A 129 -12.81 -1.50 -4.32
C ALA A 129 -13.27 -0.03 -4.36
N PRO A 130 -13.73 0.55 -3.23
CA PRO A 130 -14.13 1.95 -3.20
C PRO A 130 -12.92 2.87 -3.14
N GLU A 131 -13.00 4.03 -3.78
CA GLU A 131 -11.96 5.06 -3.71
C GLU A 131 -12.13 5.94 -2.47
N GLU A 132 -13.31 5.96 -1.89
CA GLU A 132 -13.62 6.72 -0.68
C GLU A 132 -14.11 5.79 0.41
N MET A 133 -13.79 6.13 1.64
CA MET A 133 -14.28 5.40 2.82
C MET A 133 -15.77 5.69 3.01
N ARG A 134 -16.50 4.63 3.23
CA ARG A 134 -17.91 4.70 3.55
C ARG A 134 -18.14 4.26 5.00
#